data_88320bf6d543e2b8131916f02507fe4e
#
_entry.id   88320bf6d543e2b8131916f02507fe4e
#
_cell.length_a   1.000
_cell.length_b   1.000
_cell.length_c   1.000
_cell.angle_alpha   90.00
_cell.angle_beta   90.00
_cell.angle_gamma   90.00
#
_symmetry.space_group_name_H-M   'P 1'
#
loop_
_entity.id
_entity.type
_entity.pdbx_description
1 polymer ?
#
loop_
_entity_poly.entity_id
_entity_poly.type
_entity_poly.pdbx_seq_one_letter_code
_entity_poly.pdbx_strand_id
1 'polypeptide(L)'
;GNGMVYGANGYTGQRISTHAIEFAIQSYATISDAIGYTYQQDGHPFYVLSFPTGNATWVYDVATGGWHERAGFSNGQFTRHISNCQMNYNNEIVVGSYADGNLYAFDLDVFADNGAEQKWLRSWRALPPGQNKLTRTAQHVLQLDCESGVGLATGQGSNPQVMLRWSDDGGHTWSNEHWASLG
;
A
#
# COMPACT_ATOMS: atom_id res chain seq x y z
N GLY A 1 -0.57 -10.07 -21.76
CA GLY A 1 0.52 -10.37 -20.84
C GLY A 1 0.13 -11.47 -19.86
N ASN A 2 1.12 -12.06 -19.20
CA ASN A 2 0.94 -13.15 -18.24
C ASN A 2 0.95 -12.69 -16.77
N GLY A 3 0.83 -11.38 -16.53
CA GLY A 3 0.82 -10.78 -15.19
C GLY A 3 2.21 -10.69 -14.52
N MET A 4 3.26 -11.08 -15.19
CA MET A 4 4.63 -10.94 -14.68
C MET A 4 5.18 -9.54 -14.97
N VAL A 5 5.94 -8.98 -14.01
CA VAL A 5 6.61 -7.70 -14.15
C VAL A 5 8.12 -7.91 -14.18
N TYR A 6 8.77 -7.27 -15.13
CA TYR A 6 10.22 -7.35 -15.33
C TYR A 6 10.86 -5.97 -15.24
N GLY A 7 11.95 -5.86 -14.52
CA GLY A 7 12.86 -4.72 -14.57
C GLY A 7 13.94 -4.94 -15.61
N ALA A 8 14.36 -3.87 -16.29
CA ALA A 8 15.48 -3.94 -17.22
C ALA A 8 16.79 -3.91 -16.43
N ASN A 9 17.66 -4.88 -16.67
CA ASN A 9 19.03 -4.88 -16.23
C ASN A 9 19.94 -4.94 -17.48
N GLY A 10 20.30 -3.76 -17.98
CA GLY A 10 20.89 -3.63 -19.30
C GLY A 10 19.90 -4.11 -20.38
N TYR A 11 20.32 -5.08 -21.17
CA TYR A 11 19.49 -5.71 -22.23
C TYR A 11 18.72 -6.96 -21.76
N THR A 12 18.81 -7.31 -20.47
CA THR A 12 18.17 -8.51 -19.92
C THR A 12 17.02 -8.11 -19.00
N GLY A 13 15.87 -8.72 -19.20
CA GLY A 13 14.74 -8.58 -18.28
C GLY A 13 14.92 -9.43 -17.03
N GLN A 14 14.96 -8.80 -15.87
CA GLN A 14 14.94 -9.50 -14.58
C GLN A 14 13.54 -9.47 -14.01
N ARG A 15 13.00 -10.64 -13.67
CA ARG A 15 11.67 -10.73 -13.02
C ARG A 15 11.74 -10.07 -11.63
N ILE A 16 10.91 -9.08 -11.39
CA ILE A 16 10.79 -8.34 -10.12
C ILE A 16 9.48 -8.63 -9.40
N SER A 17 8.46 -9.16 -10.11
CA SER A 17 7.20 -9.56 -9.49
C SER A 17 7.36 -10.84 -8.66
N THR A 18 6.65 -10.88 -7.53
CA THR A 18 6.48 -12.09 -6.71
C THR A 18 5.27 -12.88 -7.17
N HIS A 19 5.19 -14.16 -6.79
CA HIS A 19 4.01 -14.98 -7.10
C HIS A 19 2.70 -14.39 -6.56
N ALA A 20 2.74 -13.72 -5.41
CA ALA A 20 1.55 -13.08 -4.84
C ALA A 20 1.06 -11.90 -5.70
N ILE A 21 1.99 -11.07 -6.18
CA ILE A 21 1.68 -9.95 -7.07
C ILE A 21 1.15 -10.45 -8.41
N GLU A 22 1.75 -11.48 -8.98
CA GLU A 22 1.31 -12.07 -10.24
C GLU A 22 -0.09 -12.68 -10.13
N PHE A 23 -0.35 -13.37 -9.04
CA PHE A 23 -1.68 -13.92 -8.76
C PHE A 23 -2.73 -12.80 -8.67
N ALA A 24 -2.41 -11.71 -7.97
CA ALA A 24 -3.29 -10.55 -7.90
C ALA A 24 -3.54 -9.94 -9.28
N ILE A 25 -2.48 -9.67 -10.06
CA ILE A 25 -2.60 -9.10 -11.41
C ILE A 25 -3.40 -10.04 -12.33
N GLN A 26 -3.15 -11.34 -12.29
CA GLN A 26 -3.88 -12.33 -13.12
C GLN A 26 -5.36 -12.46 -12.76
N SER A 27 -5.76 -12.04 -11.55
CA SER A 27 -7.17 -12.05 -11.15
C SER A 27 -7.98 -10.91 -11.76
N TYR A 28 -7.33 -9.89 -12.33
CA TYR A 28 -8.02 -8.76 -12.93
C TYR A 28 -8.62 -9.14 -14.29
N ALA A 29 -9.83 -8.68 -14.56
CA ALA A 29 -10.53 -8.97 -15.81
C ALA A 29 -9.78 -8.41 -17.04
N THR A 30 -9.07 -7.30 -16.88
CA THR A 30 -8.26 -6.65 -17.90
C THR A 30 -6.95 -6.20 -17.29
N ILE A 31 -5.84 -6.57 -17.91
CA ILE A 31 -4.48 -6.14 -17.51
C ILE A 31 -3.78 -5.32 -18.59
N SER A 32 -4.38 -5.22 -19.77
CA SER A 32 -3.82 -4.46 -20.91
C SER A 32 -4.00 -2.95 -20.77
N ASP A 33 -4.84 -2.50 -19.84
CA ASP A 33 -5.09 -1.11 -19.52
C ASP A 33 -4.11 -0.56 -18.45
N ALA A 34 -3.10 -1.33 -18.07
CA ALA A 34 -2.13 -0.95 -17.07
C ALA A 34 -1.39 0.34 -17.44
N ILE A 35 -1.27 1.23 -16.48
CA ILE A 35 -0.57 2.51 -16.57
C ILE A 35 0.61 2.47 -15.63
N GLY A 36 1.81 2.77 -16.11
CA GLY A 36 3.02 2.78 -15.29
C GLY A 36 3.76 4.10 -15.34
N TYR A 37 4.32 4.49 -14.21
CA TYR A 37 5.25 5.61 -14.10
C TYR A 37 6.28 5.37 -13.00
N THR A 38 7.34 6.16 -12.96
CA THR A 38 8.39 6.09 -11.95
C THR A 38 8.58 7.45 -11.28
N TYR A 39 8.97 7.43 -10.02
CA TYR A 39 9.39 8.63 -9.30
C TYR A 39 10.42 8.26 -8.24
N GLN A 40 11.08 9.27 -7.67
CA GLN A 40 12.03 9.08 -6.58
C GLN A 40 11.66 10.01 -5.42
N GLN A 41 11.64 9.46 -4.21
CA GLN A 41 11.35 10.20 -2.98
C GLN A 41 12.22 9.64 -1.85
N ASP A 42 12.88 10.51 -1.09
CA ASP A 42 13.74 10.15 0.05
C ASP A 42 14.78 9.05 -0.24
N GLY A 43 15.37 9.10 -1.44
CA GLY A 43 16.37 8.12 -1.84
C GLY A 43 15.80 6.78 -2.34
N HIS A 44 14.49 6.60 -2.30
CA HIS A 44 13.80 5.43 -2.81
C HIS A 44 13.26 5.67 -4.22
N PRO A 45 13.76 4.96 -5.25
CA PRO A 45 13.13 4.92 -6.55
C PRO A 45 11.92 3.99 -6.52
N PHE A 46 10.77 4.48 -6.99
CA PHE A 46 9.53 3.73 -7.07
C PHE A 46 9.08 3.51 -8.51
N TYR A 47 8.56 2.33 -8.78
CA TYR A 47 7.80 2.03 -9.97
C TYR A 47 6.34 1.80 -9.59
N VAL A 48 5.46 2.62 -10.12
CA VAL A 48 4.01 2.55 -9.89
C VAL A 48 3.35 1.90 -11.08
N LEU A 49 2.47 0.94 -10.81
CA LEU A 49 1.71 0.19 -11.81
C LEU A 49 0.24 0.16 -11.42
N SER A 50 -0.57 0.93 -12.11
CA SER A 50 -2.00 1.06 -11.86
C SER A 50 -2.81 0.28 -12.88
N PHE A 51 -3.87 -0.40 -12.42
CA PHE A 51 -4.81 -1.17 -13.22
C PHE A 51 -6.19 -0.53 -13.13
N PRO A 52 -6.60 0.29 -14.10
CA PRO A 52 -7.90 0.97 -14.07
C PRO A 52 -9.08 0.01 -13.91
N THR A 53 -9.18 -1.01 -14.74
CA THR A 53 -10.27 -1.99 -14.66
C THR A 53 -10.15 -2.90 -13.43
N GLY A 54 -8.94 -3.21 -12.97
CA GLY A 54 -8.68 -3.98 -11.77
C GLY A 54 -8.87 -3.17 -10.47
N ASN A 55 -9.08 -1.86 -10.58
CA ASN A 55 -9.24 -0.92 -9.46
C ASN A 55 -8.12 -1.05 -8.41
N ALA A 56 -6.87 -1.24 -8.84
CA ALA A 56 -5.73 -1.50 -7.98
C ALA A 56 -4.48 -0.73 -8.45
N THR A 57 -3.61 -0.39 -7.52
CA THR A 57 -2.31 0.23 -7.82
C THR A 57 -1.23 -0.45 -6.99
N TRP A 58 -0.24 -1.02 -7.66
CA TRP A 58 0.92 -1.65 -7.08
C TRP A 58 2.13 -0.74 -7.19
N VAL A 59 2.95 -0.75 -6.17
CA VAL A 59 4.19 0.03 -6.14
C VAL A 59 5.35 -0.89 -5.80
N TYR A 60 6.38 -0.84 -6.61
CA TYR A 60 7.65 -1.52 -6.39
C TYR A 60 8.68 -0.51 -5.90
N ASP A 61 9.20 -0.73 -4.72
CA ASP A 61 10.34 0.02 -4.19
C ASP A 61 11.64 -0.67 -4.62
N VAL A 62 12.39 -0.01 -5.49
CA VAL A 62 13.63 -0.56 -6.04
C VAL A 62 14.72 -0.69 -4.99
N ALA A 63 14.74 0.21 -3.98
CA ALA A 63 15.77 0.19 -2.94
C ALA A 63 15.62 -1.00 -2.00
N THR A 64 14.39 -1.39 -1.67
CA THR A 64 14.11 -2.52 -0.77
C THR A 64 13.77 -3.81 -1.50
N GLY A 65 13.47 -3.75 -2.79
CA GLY A 65 12.98 -4.88 -3.58
C GLY A 65 11.55 -5.30 -3.18
N GLY A 66 10.84 -4.47 -2.43
CA GLY A 66 9.52 -4.75 -1.89
C GLY A 66 8.37 -4.25 -2.77
N TRP A 67 7.25 -4.99 -2.75
CA TRP A 67 6.00 -4.58 -3.33
C TRP A 67 5.01 -4.18 -2.25
N HIS A 68 4.26 -3.12 -2.50
CA HIS A 68 3.12 -2.74 -1.67
C HIS A 68 1.98 -2.24 -2.55
N GLU A 69 0.76 -2.33 -2.03
CA GLU A 69 -0.40 -1.74 -2.66
C GLU A 69 -0.52 -0.28 -2.18
N ARG A 70 -0.80 0.62 -3.11
CA ARG A 70 -1.16 2.00 -2.81
C ARG A 70 -2.60 2.22 -3.22
N ALA A 71 -3.42 2.70 -2.33
CA ALA A 71 -4.86 2.79 -2.55
C ALA A 71 -5.41 4.12 -2.06
N GLY A 72 -6.46 4.62 -2.71
CA GLY A 72 -7.38 5.57 -2.13
C GLY A 72 -8.40 4.84 -1.24
N PHE A 73 -9.12 5.58 -0.42
CA PHE A 73 -10.18 5.03 0.41
C PHE A 73 -11.45 5.87 0.24
N SER A 74 -12.52 5.25 -0.25
CA SER A 74 -13.78 5.92 -0.50
C SER A 74 -14.95 4.98 -0.25
N ASN A 75 -16.01 5.50 0.39
CA ASN A 75 -17.24 4.74 0.70
C ASN A 75 -16.96 3.42 1.45
N GLY A 76 -15.96 3.43 2.34
CA GLY A 76 -15.60 2.25 3.13
C GLY A 76 -14.79 1.19 2.38
N GLN A 77 -14.34 1.47 1.16
CA GLN A 77 -13.59 0.53 0.34
C GLN A 77 -12.29 1.14 -0.19
N PHE A 78 -11.28 0.28 -0.38
CA PHE A 78 -10.07 0.65 -1.08
C PHE A 78 -10.34 0.74 -2.58
N THR A 79 -9.76 1.76 -3.21
CA THR A 79 -9.81 1.99 -4.64
C THR A 79 -8.40 2.15 -5.17
N ARG A 80 -8.21 2.11 -6.48
CA ARG A 80 -6.90 2.44 -7.05
C ARG A 80 -6.48 3.84 -6.64
N HIS A 81 -5.18 4.05 -6.50
CA HIS A 81 -4.63 5.37 -6.19
C HIS A 81 -4.98 6.38 -7.29
N ILE A 82 -5.23 7.62 -6.90
CA ILE A 82 -5.74 8.68 -7.79
C ILE A 82 -4.78 9.04 -8.94
N SER A 83 -3.48 8.81 -8.77
CA SER A 83 -2.47 9.23 -9.74
C SER A 83 -2.44 8.36 -11.01
N ASN A 84 -2.38 8.98 -12.16
CA ASN A 84 -2.25 8.34 -13.47
C ASN A 84 -0.90 8.57 -14.15
N CYS A 85 -0.29 9.72 -13.87
CA CYS A 85 0.99 10.12 -14.44
C CYS A 85 1.77 10.97 -13.45
N GLN A 86 3.04 11.19 -13.72
CA GLN A 86 3.92 11.92 -12.82
C GLN A 86 4.87 12.83 -13.64
N MET A 87 5.23 13.95 -13.04
CA MET A 87 6.33 14.79 -13.46
C MET A 87 7.04 15.40 -12.25
N ASN A 88 8.32 15.67 -12.36
CA ASN A 88 9.04 16.48 -11.38
C ASN A 88 8.94 17.95 -11.80
N TYR A 89 8.44 18.77 -10.90
CA TYR A 89 8.35 20.20 -11.11
C TYR A 89 8.74 20.95 -9.84
N ASN A 90 9.67 21.87 -9.96
CA ASN A 90 10.16 22.70 -8.85
C ASN A 90 10.51 21.91 -7.58
N ASN A 91 11.22 20.79 -7.76
CA ASN A 91 11.60 19.84 -6.69
C ASN A 91 10.44 19.12 -6.00
N GLU A 92 9.26 19.19 -6.58
CA GLU A 92 8.08 18.44 -6.13
C GLU A 92 7.75 17.31 -7.11
N ILE A 93 7.18 16.23 -6.58
CA ILE A 93 6.65 15.13 -7.37
C ILE A 93 5.18 15.41 -7.63
N VAL A 94 4.90 15.94 -8.80
CA VAL A 94 3.54 16.29 -9.21
C VAL A 94 2.89 15.12 -9.94
N VAL A 95 1.67 14.77 -9.57
CA VAL A 95 0.90 13.68 -10.17
C VAL A 95 -0.42 14.19 -10.72
N GLY A 96 -0.81 13.66 -11.87
CA GLY A 96 -2.11 13.95 -12.49
C GLY A 96 -3.18 12.97 -12.00
N SER A 97 -4.33 13.52 -11.61
CA SER A 97 -5.49 12.75 -11.17
C SER A 97 -6.26 12.18 -12.37
N TYR A 98 -6.79 10.96 -12.22
CA TYR A 98 -7.74 10.41 -13.18
C TYR A 98 -9.20 10.78 -12.85
N ALA A 99 -9.45 11.22 -11.63
CA ALA A 99 -10.82 11.36 -11.11
C ALA A 99 -11.39 12.77 -11.31
N ASP A 100 -10.56 13.81 -11.23
CA ASP A 100 -11.03 15.21 -11.14
C ASP A 100 -10.25 16.19 -12.00
N GLY A 101 -9.23 15.76 -12.76
CA GLY A 101 -8.42 16.65 -13.61
C GLY A 101 -7.51 17.61 -12.85
N ASN A 102 -7.35 17.46 -11.54
CA ASN A 102 -6.43 18.25 -10.74
C ASN A 102 -5.02 17.66 -10.79
N LEU A 103 -4.05 18.49 -10.39
CA LEU A 103 -2.68 18.09 -10.13
C LEU A 103 -2.47 18.09 -8.61
N TYR A 104 -1.82 17.06 -8.12
CA TYR A 104 -1.46 16.91 -6.71
C TYR A 104 0.04 16.73 -6.56
N ALA A 105 0.59 17.14 -5.43
CA ALA A 105 1.97 16.86 -5.06
C ALA A 105 2.03 15.71 -4.03
N PHE A 106 3.04 14.84 -4.16
CA PHE A 106 3.36 13.90 -3.09
C PHE A 106 4.13 14.62 -2.00
N ASP A 107 3.58 14.65 -0.82
CA ASP A 107 4.14 15.30 0.36
C ASP A 107 4.10 14.31 1.54
N LEU A 108 5.22 14.14 2.22
CA LEU A 108 5.33 13.23 3.37
C LEU A 108 4.79 13.85 4.66
N ASP A 109 4.63 15.16 4.70
CA ASP A 109 4.10 15.88 5.86
C ASP A 109 2.57 16.06 5.79
N VAL A 110 1.94 15.56 4.72
CA VAL A 110 0.48 15.59 4.54
C VAL A 110 -0.09 14.19 4.76
N PHE A 111 -0.93 14.06 5.79
CA PHE A 111 -1.52 12.77 6.22
C PHE A 111 -2.98 12.61 5.79
N ALA A 112 -3.40 13.32 4.76
CA ALA A 112 -4.72 13.22 4.17
C ALA A 112 -4.63 13.17 2.64
N ASP A 113 -5.50 12.42 2.01
CA ASP A 113 -5.60 12.34 0.56
C ASP A 113 -6.61 13.39 0.08
N ASN A 114 -6.11 14.58 -0.27
CA ASN A 114 -6.94 15.74 -0.63
C ASN A 114 -8.07 16.03 0.38
N GLY A 115 -7.74 15.98 1.68
CA GLY A 115 -8.70 16.18 2.77
C GLY A 115 -9.55 14.95 3.11
N ALA A 116 -9.44 13.87 2.33
CA ALA A 116 -10.05 12.59 2.66
C ALA A 116 -9.17 11.77 3.61
N GLU A 117 -9.80 10.80 4.29
CA GLU A 117 -9.11 9.89 5.19
C GLU A 117 -8.09 9.03 4.45
N GLN A 118 -6.84 9.04 4.91
CA GLN A 118 -5.81 8.12 4.47
C GLN A 118 -5.76 6.91 5.38
N LYS A 119 -6.24 5.77 4.90
CA LYS A 119 -6.27 4.53 5.67
C LYS A 119 -5.06 3.68 5.41
N TRP A 120 -4.39 3.27 6.47
CA TRP A 120 -3.25 2.37 6.42
C TRP A 120 -3.65 0.98 6.86
N LEU A 121 -3.23 -0.03 6.10
CA LEU A 121 -3.46 -1.43 6.41
C LEU A 121 -2.14 -2.21 6.33
N ARG A 122 -1.88 -3.01 7.36
CA ARG A 122 -0.81 -4.00 7.36
C ARG A 122 -1.38 -5.35 7.76
N SER A 123 -1.12 -6.36 6.96
CA SER A 123 -1.46 -7.73 7.30
C SER A 123 -0.22 -8.60 7.20
N TRP A 124 -0.10 -9.56 8.09
CA TRP A 124 0.96 -10.56 8.08
C TRP A 124 0.41 -11.89 8.55
N ARG A 125 1.08 -12.95 8.16
CA ARG A 125 0.74 -14.29 8.64
C ARG A 125 1.15 -14.48 10.08
N ALA A 126 0.60 -15.52 10.74
CA ALA A 126 1.04 -15.96 12.06
C ALA A 126 2.56 -16.12 12.13
N LEU A 127 3.14 -15.70 13.24
CA LEU A 127 4.57 -15.78 13.55
C LEU A 127 4.80 -16.96 14.52
N PRO A 128 4.91 -18.20 14.01
CA PRO A 128 5.22 -19.34 14.88
C PRO A 128 6.66 -19.23 15.38
N PRO A 129 6.94 -19.54 16.64
CA PRO A 129 8.30 -19.63 17.15
C PRO A 129 9.04 -20.79 16.45
N GLY A 130 10.22 -20.51 15.89
CA GLY A 130 11.06 -21.50 15.24
C GLY A 130 10.52 -22.03 13.92
N GLN A 131 10.99 -23.22 13.53
CA GLN A 131 10.64 -23.84 12.24
C GLN A 131 9.34 -24.67 12.28
N ASN A 132 8.77 -24.91 13.45
CA ASN A 132 7.57 -25.74 13.60
C ASN A 132 6.30 -24.92 13.32
N LYS A 133 5.88 -24.93 12.08
CA LYS A 133 4.72 -24.17 11.58
C LYS A 133 3.36 -24.78 11.97
N LEU A 134 3.35 -25.96 12.62
CA LEU A 134 2.14 -26.67 12.99
C LEU A 134 1.77 -26.50 14.47
N THR A 135 2.65 -25.87 15.27
CA THR A 135 2.38 -25.64 16.69
C THR A 135 1.54 -24.38 16.87
N ARG A 136 0.43 -24.51 17.57
CA ARG A 136 -0.34 -23.36 18.06
C ARG A 136 0.48 -22.59 19.09
N THR A 137 0.55 -21.29 18.93
CA THR A 137 1.23 -20.40 19.88
C THR A 137 0.25 -19.37 20.40
N ALA A 138 0.27 -19.16 21.73
CA ALA A 138 -0.48 -18.07 22.34
C ALA A 138 0.36 -16.79 22.29
N GLN A 139 -0.20 -15.73 21.74
CA GLN A 139 0.39 -14.41 21.76
C GLN A 139 -0.30 -13.59 22.83
N HIS A 140 0.41 -13.24 23.90
CA HIS A 140 -0.14 -12.55 25.06
C HIS A 140 -0.10 -11.03 24.90
N VAL A 141 0.82 -10.53 24.07
CA VAL A 141 1.04 -9.08 23.88
C VAL A 141 1.41 -8.85 22.42
N LEU A 142 0.84 -7.84 21.82
CA LEU A 142 1.30 -7.23 20.58
C LEU A 142 1.77 -5.80 20.93
N GLN A 143 3.01 -5.51 20.62
CA GLN A 143 3.54 -4.14 20.72
C GLN A 143 3.73 -3.60 19.32
N LEU A 144 3.13 -2.45 19.07
CA LEU A 144 3.36 -1.67 17.86
C LEU A 144 4.35 -0.57 18.17
N ASP A 145 5.50 -0.59 17.51
CA ASP A 145 6.50 0.47 17.59
C ASP A 145 6.20 1.50 16.50
N CYS A 146 5.74 2.66 16.91
CA CYS A 146 5.38 3.77 16.04
C CYS A 146 5.53 5.10 16.78
N GLU A 147 5.58 6.17 16.02
CA GLU A 147 5.51 7.51 16.59
C GLU A 147 4.13 7.71 17.21
N SER A 148 4.09 7.92 18.54
CA SER A 148 2.86 8.08 19.31
C SER A 148 2.72 9.50 19.83
N GLY A 149 1.49 9.90 20.16
CA GLY A 149 1.22 11.24 20.71
C GLY A 149 1.26 12.37 19.68
N VAL A 150 1.35 12.02 18.39
CA VAL A 150 1.37 12.99 17.29
C VAL A 150 0.03 12.93 16.59
N GLY A 151 -0.83 13.86 16.92
CA GLY A 151 -2.13 14.03 16.28
C GLY A 151 -2.35 15.48 15.86
N LEU A 152 -3.33 15.72 15.04
CA LEU A 152 -3.76 17.08 14.72
C LEU A 152 -4.44 17.71 15.95
N ALA A 153 -4.32 19.02 16.11
CA ALA A 153 -4.95 19.73 17.24
C ALA A 153 -6.49 19.67 17.19
N THR A 154 -7.06 19.55 15.98
CA THR A 154 -8.51 19.53 15.76
C THR A 154 -8.85 18.73 14.50
N GLY A 155 -10.09 18.25 14.42
CA GLY A 155 -10.60 17.52 13.25
C GLY A 155 -10.22 16.04 13.22
N GLN A 156 -10.32 15.44 12.04
CA GLN A 156 -9.89 14.06 11.82
C GLN A 156 -8.38 13.95 12.07
N GLY A 157 -7.97 12.96 12.84
CA GLY A 157 -6.57 12.80 13.26
C GLY A 157 -6.21 13.47 14.58
N SER A 158 -7.13 14.18 15.23
CA SER A 158 -6.92 14.70 16.60
C SER A 158 -6.90 13.60 17.68
N ASN A 159 -7.43 12.44 17.35
CA ASN A 159 -7.39 11.24 18.20
C ASN A 159 -6.99 10.03 17.34
N PRO A 160 -5.71 9.90 16.98
CA PRO A 160 -5.27 8.81 16.14
C PRO A 160 -5.46 7.47 16.83
N GLN A 161 -5.99 6.50 16.10
CA GLN A 161 -6.30 5.18 16.63
C GLN A 161 -5.70 4.09 15.75
N VAL A 162 -5.32 2.99 16.38
CA VAL A 162 -4.97 1.74 15.72
C VAL A 162 -6.05 0.70 15.99
N MET A 163 -6.35 -0.09 14.97
CA MET A 163 -7.30 -1.18 15.06
C MET A 163 -6.61 -2.50 14.75
N LEU A 164 -6.75 -3.47 15.64
CA LEU A 164 -6.23 -4.82 15.47
C LEU A 164 -7.37 -5.81 15.24
N ARG A 165 -7.16 -6.72 14.30
CA ARG A 165 -7.94 -7.95 14.12
C ARG A 165 -6.98 -9.10 13.88
N TRP A 166 -7.36 -10.32 14.28
CA TRP A 166 -6.60 -11.52 13.97
C TRP A 166 -7.52 -12.63 13.47
N SER A 167 -6.91 -13.59 12.81
CA SER A 167 -7.58 -14.79 12.31
C SER A 167 -6.85 -16.03 12.82
N ASP A 168 -7.61 -16.99 13.32
CA ASP A 168 -7.10 -18.29 13.78
C ASP A 168 -7.25 -19.41 12.74
N ASP A 169 -7.87 -19.11 11.60
CA ASP A 169 -8.21 -20.08 10.56
C ASP A 169 -7.64 -19.72 9.17
N GLY A 170 -6.53 -18.97 9.15
CA GLY A 170 -5.84 -18.62 7.92
C GLY A 170 -6.52 -17.49 7.12
N GLY A 171 -7.32 -16.67 7.77
CA GLY A 171 -7.97 -15.50 7.15
C GLY A 171 -9.41 -15.72 6.70
N HIS A 172 -10.00 -16.91 6.98
CA HIS A 172 -11.39 -17.19 6.64
C HIS A 172 -12.36 -16.46 7.56
N THR A 173 -12.05 -16.42 8.86
CA THR A 173 -12.80 -15.61 9.84
C THR A 173 -11.88 -14.67 10.61
N TRP A 174 -12.39 -13.56 11.04
CA TRP A 174 -11.64 -12.54 11.76
C TRP A 174 -12.29 -12.21 13.10
N SER A 175 -11.46 -11.91 14.10
CA SER A 175 -11.92 -11.42 15.40
C SER A 175 -12.71 -10.13 15.29
N ASN A 176 -13.37 -9.75 16.37
CA ASN A 176 -13.89 -8.39 16.52
C ASN A 176 -12.73 -7.38 16.43
N GLU A 177 -13.08 -6.14 16.15
CA GLU A 177 -12.15 -5.03 16.13
C GLU A 177 -11.73 -4.65 17.54
N HIS A 178 -10.42 -4.49 17.74
CA HIS A 178 -9.81 -4.02 18.98
C HIS A 178 -9.14 -2.70 18.70
N TRP A 179 -9.68 -1.65 19.28
CA TRP A 179 -9.23 -0.28 19.08
C TRP A 179 -8.38 0.19 20.25
N ALA A 180 -7.30 0.91 19.96
CA ALA A 180 -6.45 1.56 20.94
C ALA A 180 -6.04 2.94 20.42
N SER A 181 -5.98 3.92 21.33
CA SER A 181 -5.46 5.24 21.03
C SER A 181 -3.94 5.19 20.86
N LEU A 182 -3.40 5.98 19.94
CA LEU A 182 -1.97 6.14 19.70
C LEU A 182 -1.37 7.32 20.46
N GLY A 183 -2.15 8.14 21.13
CA GLY A 183 -1.68 9.29 21.91
C GLY A 183 -2.76 9.97 22.68
#